data_931f31010c3b281c4295d78e5ba552d1
#
_entry.id   931f31010c3b281c4295d78e5ba552d1
#
_cell.length_a   1.000
_cell.length_b   1.000
_cell.length_c   1.000
_cell.angle_alpha   90.00
_cell.angle_beta   90.00
_cell.angle_gamma   90.00
#
_symmetry.space_group_name_H-M   'P 1'
#
loop_
_entity.id
_entity.type
_entity.pdbx_description
1 polymer ?
#
loop_
_entity_poly.entity_id
_entity_poly.type
_entity_poly.pdbx_seq_one_letter_code
_entity_poly.pdbx_strand_id
1 'polypeptide(L)'
;MGSNSHLKGQAILLRKNGESYNNIRKILGLKSKGTLSNWFKNIKLSKKSLELLEKNNKLAHERGLFTANENRKFRIENENQEAFSGGQNCIQSLSQKDLLLIGTVLYWGEGAKSERGSVALNFSNSDPDMVSVFMRFIREILKIPEERIRAGIHIYPSISEDEAKKFWSKITKLPKERFYIITQISRASQNKRPFNILPYGTLAIKINNRQQFYKIKGMIRGIINKAQI
;
A
#
# COMPACT_ATOMS: atom_id res chain seq x y z
N MET A 1 -43.61 35.85 32.36
CA MET A 1 -43.89 35.64 30.91
C MET A 1 -42.98 36.44 29.95
N GLY A 2 -41.98 37.21 30.41
CA GLY A 2 -41.18 38.11 29.58
C GLY A 2 -39.98 37.45 28.83
N SER A 3 -39.40 36.38 29.31
CA SER A 3 -38.17 35.78 28.75
C SER A 3 -38.35 35.11 27.38
N ASN A 4 -39.50 34.47 27.12
CA ASN A 4 -39.75 33.76 25.86
C ASN A 4 -40.08 34.69 24.67
N SER A 5 -40.61 35.88 24.90
CA SER A 5 -40.95 36.85 23.85
C SER A 5 -39.71 37.48 23.22
N HIS A 6 -38.71 37.82 24.03
CA HIS A 6 -37.44 38.37 23.56
C HIS A 6 -36.65 37.36 22.72
N LEU A 7 -36.55 36.11 23.19
CA LEU A 7 -35.91 35.02 22.45
C LEU A 7 -36.60 34.72 21.10
N LYS A 8 -37.93 34.82 21.05
CA LYS A 8 -38.70 34.65 19.82
C LYS A 8 -38.34 35.74 18.78
N GLY A 9 -38.23 37.00 19.20
CA GLY A 9 -37.83 38.10 18.32
C GLY A 9 -36.44 37.88 17.73
N GLN A 10 -35.47 37.50 18.56
CA GLN A 10 -34.11 37.18 18.14
C GLN A 10 -34.07 35.97 17.17
N ALA A 11 -34.84 34.92 17.46
CA ALA A 11 -34.93 33.75 16.61
C ALA A 11 -35.45 34.10 15.20
N ILE A 12 -36.45 35.00 15.12
CA ILE A 12 -37.01 35.44 13.84
C ILE A 12 -35.98 36.23 13.03
N LEU A 13 -35.23 37.10 13.67
CA LEU A 13 -34.14 37.86 13.02
C LEU A 13 -33.07 36.93 12.45
N LEU A 14 -32.59 36.00 13.25
CA LEU A 14 -31.61 35.00 12.83
C LEU A 14 -32.16 34.17 11.65
N ARG A 15 -33.44 33.77 11.70
CA ARG A 15 -34.07 33.00 10.61
C ARG A 15 -34.14 33.82 9.31
N LYS A 16 -34.46 35.10 9.38
CA LYS A 16 -34.47 36.01 8.23
C LYS A 16 -33.07 36.22 7.66
N ASN A 17 -32.03 36.12 8.49
CA ASN A 17 -30.63 36.18 8.05
C ASN A 17 -30.08 34.85 7.53
N GLY A 18 -30.94 33.86 7.27
CA GLY A 18 -30.55 32.61 6.65
C GLY A 18 -29.96 31.56 7.60
N GLU A 19 -30.17 31.74 8.92
CA GLU A 19 -29.72 30.77 9.91
C GLU A 19 -30.59 29.50 9.93
N SER A 20 -29.95 28.33 10.10
CA SER A 20 -30.63 27.06 10.26
C SER A 20 -31.26 26.93 11.66
N TYR A 21 -32.28 26.07 11.78
CA TYR A 21 -32.86 25.75 13.09
C TYR A 21 -31.83 25.24 14.10
N ASN A 22 -30.86 24.46 13.66
CA ASN A 22 -29.79 23.96 14.51
C ASN A 22 -28.91 25.09 15.03
N ASN A 23 -28.57 26.04 14.17
CA ASN A 23 -27.69 27.15 14.52
C ASN A 23 -28.43 28.12 15.46
N ILE A 24 -29.67 28.49 15.13
CA ILE A 24 -30.52 29.33 15.99
C ILE A 24 -30.68 28.69 17.37
N ARG A 25 -30.91 27.38 17.44
CA ARG A 25 -31.03 26.64 18.70
C ARG A 25 -29.77 26.76 19.56
N LYS A 26 -28.58 26.62 18.93
CA LYS A 26 -27.29 26.74 19.60
C LYS A 26 -27.07 28.17 20.14
N ILE A 27 -27.29 29.17 19.28
CA ILE A 27 -27.08 30.59 19.63
C ILE A 27 -27.96 31.02 20.79
N LEU A 28 -29.22 30.58 20.78
CA LEU A 28 -30.20 30.98 21.78
C LEU A 28 -30.31 30.02 22.99
N GLY A 29 -29.50 28.99 23.07
CA GLY A 29 -29.50 28.00 24.15
C GLY A 29 -30.80 27.19 24.27
N LEU A 30 -31.56 27.02 23.17
CA LEU A 30 -32.84 26.33 23.17
C LEU A 30 -32.68 24.80 23.19
N LYS A 31 -33.45 24.14 24.04
CA LYS A 31 -33.40 22.65 24.19
C LYS A 31 -34.01 21.92 23.00
N SER A 32 -35.08 22.48 22.38
CA SER A 32 -35.84 21.77 21.33
C SER A 32 -35.98 22.56 20.03
N LYS A 33 -35.92 21.85 18.90
CA LYS A 33 -36.26 22.39 17.57
C LYS A 33 -37.76 22.65 17.43
N GLY A 34 -38.60 21.93 18.16
CA GLY A 34 -40.05 22.09 18.14
C GLY A 34 -40.49 23.50 18.53
N THR A 35 -39.79 24.13 19.50
CA THR A 35 -40.02 25.53 19.90
C THR A 35 -39.81 26.48 18.69
N LEU A 36 -38.73 26.30 17.94
CA LEU A 36 -38.46 27.12 16.76
C LEU A 36 -39.47 26.84 15.64
N SER A 37 -39.85 25.59 15.43
CA SER A 37 -40.88 25.21 14.45
C SER A 37 -42.20 25.92 14.74
N ASN A 38 -42.64 25.94 16.00
CA ASN A 38 -43.86 26.66 16.42
C ASN A 38 -43.74 28.17 16.23
N TRP A 39 -42.57 28.75 16.55
CA TRP A 39 -42.37 30.19 16.41
C TRP A 39 -42.33 30.62 14.91
N PHE A 40 -41.91 29.75 14.01
CA PHE A 40 -41.77 30.08 12.60
C PHE A 40 -42.95 29.64 11.71
N LYS A 41 -43.96 28.96 12.30
CA LYS A 41 -45.10 28.40 11.55
C LYS A 41 -45.80 29.41 10.60
N ASN A 42 -45.87 30.66 11.02
CA ASN A 42 -46.58 31.73 10.28
C ASN A 42 -45.63 32.79 9.70
N ILE A 43 -44.32 32.50 9.67
CA ILE A 43 -43.34 33.46 9.13
C ILE A 43 -43.11 33.21 7.66
N LYS A 44 -43.43 34.21 6.83
CA LYS A 44 -43.04 34.21 5.43
C LYS A 44 -41.62 34.80 5.30
N LEU A 45 -40.69 34.02 4.74
CA LEU A 45 -39.33 34.46 4.46
C LEU A 45 -39.31 35.20 3.13
N SER A 46 -38.48 36.24 3.03
CA SER A 46 -38.20 36.89 1.76
C SER A 46 -37.38 35.98 0.81
N LYS A 47 -37.43 36.26 -0.49
CA LYS A 47 -36.65 35.55 -1.47
C LYS A 47 -35.14 35.54 -1.11
N LYS A 48 -34.65 36.72 -0.69
CA LYS A 48 -33.26 36.87 -0.21
C LYS A 48 -32.94 35.99 0.98
N SER A 49 -33.87 35.85 1.94
CA SER A 49 -33.70 35.02 3.15
C SER A 49 -33.67 33.50 2.77
N LEU A 50 -34.46 33.10 1.79
CA LEU A 50 -34.47 31.74 1.28
C LEU A 50 -33.17 31.40 0.56
N GLU A 51 -32.68 32.29 -0.29
CA GLU A 51 -31.38 32.14 -1.00
C GLU A 51 -30.20 32.02 -0.02
N LEU A 52 -30.20 32.86 1.04
CA LEU A 52 -29.19 32.78 2.10
C LEU A 52 -29.25 31.47 2.87
N LEU A 53 -30.45 30.98 3.16
CA LEU A 53 -30.68 29.69 3.82
C LEU A 53 -30.15 28.54 2.98
N GLU A 54 -30.45 28.53 1.69
CA GLU A 54 -29.98 27.51 0.78
C GLU A 54 -28.45 27.51 0.67
N LYS A 55 -27.87 28.69 0.51
CA LYS A 55 -26.40 28.86 0.49
C LYS A 55 -25.76 28.35 1.80
N ASN A 56 -26.29 28.75 2.95
CA ASN A 56 -25.74 28.33 4.25
C ASN A 56 -25.92 26.81 4.48
N ASN A 57 -27.02 26.23 4.06
CA ASN A 57 -27.26 24.79 4.13
C ASN A 57 -26.28 24.03 3.23
N LYS A 58 -26.03 24.52 2.00
CA LYS A 58 -25.05 23.92 1.10
C LYS A 58 -23.64 23.94 1.69
N LEU A 59 -23.20 25.08 2.20
CA LEU A 59 -21.91 25.21 2.87
C LEU A 59 -21.80 24.32 4.13
N ALA A 60 -22.86 24.21 4.92
CA ALA A 60 -22.88 23.33 6.08
C ALA A 60 -22.80 21.85 5.68
N HIS A 61 -23.48 21.46 4.60
CA HIS A 61 -23.42 20.11 4.05
C HIS A 61 -22.01 19.76 3.54
N GLU A 62 -21.40 20.66 2.76
CA GLU A 62 -20.03 20.48 2.24
C GLU A 62 -19.02 20.35 3.39
N ARG A 63 -19.11 21.20 4.43
CA ARG A 63 -18.26 21.07 5.63
C ARG A 63 -18.50 19.76 6.37
N GLY A 64 -19.77 19.34 6.48
CA GLY A 64 -20.12 18.05 7.11
C GLY A 64 -19.53 16.86 6.35
N LEU A 65 -19.63 16.87 5.03
CA LEU A 65 -19.02 15.82 4.16
C LEU A 65 -17.50 15.81 4.29
N PHE A 66 -16.86 16.99 4.26
CA PHE A 66 -15.42 17.09 4.44
C PHE A 66 -14.96 16.49 5.77
N THR A 67 -15.59 16.91 6.88
CA THR A 67 -15.27 16.38 8.21
C THR A 67 -15.52 14.88 8.32
N ALA A 68 -16.62 14.39 7.75
CA ALA A 68 -16.92 12.95 7.73
C ALA A 68 -15.88 12.15 6.94
N ASN A 69 -15.42 12.67 5.80
CA ASN A 69 -14.39 12.03 4.97
C ASN A 69 -13.03 12.01 5.68
N GLU A 70 -12.63 13.12 6.33
CA GLU A 70 -11.38 13.16 7.11
C GLU A 70 -11.42 12.18 8.29
N ASN A 71 -12.52 12.14 9.04
CA ASN A 71 -12.69 11.18 10.13
C ASN A 71 -12.66 9.73 9.64
N ARG A 72 -13.28 9.45 8.48
CA ARG A 72 -13.24 8.13 7.86
C ARG A 72 -11.82 7.75 7.44
N LYS A 73 -11.09 8.69 6.80
CA LYS A 73 -9.69 8.48 6.39
C LYS A 73 -8.82 8.15 7.60
N PHE A 74 -8.90 8.94 8.64
CA PHE A 74 -8.14 8.72 9.88
C PHE A 74 -8.44 7.36 10.51
N ARG A 75 -9.72 6.97 10.57
CA ARG A 75 -10.11 5.65 11.09
C ARG A 75 -9.50 4.51 10.27
N ILE A 76 -9.62 4.59 8.93
CA ILE A 76 -9.07 3.58 8.02
C ILE A 76 -7.55 3.48 8.18
N GLU A 77 -6.85 4.61 8.31
CA GLU A 77 -5.41 4.65 8.49
C GLU A 77 -4.98 3.99 9.81
N ASN A 78 -5.70 4.24 10.90
CA ASN A 78 -5.46 3.56 12.18
C ASN A 78 -5.72 2.05 12.10
N GLU A 79 -6.87 1.64 11.52
CA GLU A 79 -7.19 0.22 11.32
C GLU A 79 -6.11 -0.50 10.50
N ASN A 80 -5.63 0.15 9.43
CA ASN A 80 -4.55 -0.38 8.60
C ASN A 80 -3.22 -0.49 9.38
N GLN A 81 -2.88 0.53 10.18
CA GLN A 81 -1.67 0.53 10.99
C GLN A 81 -1.71 -0.54 12.08
N GLU A 82 -2.85 -0.74 12.73
CA GLU A 82 -3.04 -1.80 13.72
C GLU A 82 -2.91 -3.19 13.08
N ALA A 83 -3.54 -3.40 11.92
CA ALA A 83 -3.44 -4.66 11.18
C ALA A 83 -2.00 -4.93 10.72
N PHE A 84 -1.31 -3.91 10.20
CA PHE A 84 0.09 -4.00 9.77
C PHE A 84 1.01 -4.37 10.95
N SER A 85 0.88 -3.64 12.06
CA SER A 85 1.69 -3.89 13.27
C SER A 85 1.38 -5.27 13.87
N GLY A 86 0.12 -5.69 13.87
CA GLY A 86 -0.29 -7.03 14.28
C GLY A 86 0.37 -8.11 13.41
N GLY A 87 0.36 -7.92 12.09
CA GLY A 87 1.04 -8.83 11.15
C GLY A 87 2.55 -8.91 11.40
N GLN A 88 3.22 -7.79 11.59
CA GLN A 88 4.65 -7.78 11.92
C GLN A 88 4.96 -8.54 13.21
N ASN A 89 4.13 -8.38 14.24
CA ASN A 89 4.32 -9.03 15.53
C ASN A 89 4.10 -10.55 15.51
N CYS A 90 3.41 -11.09 14.49
CA CYS A 90 3.30 -12.52 14.29
C CYS A 90 4.65 -13.18 13.94
N ILE A 91 5.60 -12.42 13.38
CA ILE A 91 6.92 -12.91 12.99
C ILE A 91 7.96 -12.38 13.98
N GLN A 92 8.22 -13.13 15.03
CA GLN A 92 9.15 -12.72 16.09
C GLN A 92 10.61 -13.01 15.75
N SER A 93 10.88 -14.16 15.12
CA SER A 93 12.23 -14.57 14.70
C SER A 93 12.14 -15.56 13.54
N LEU A 94 13.22 -15.68 12.79
CA LEU A 94 13.34 -16.68 11.72
C LEU A 94 14.42 -17.69 12.06
N SER A 95 13.99 -18.93 12.31
CA SER A 95 14.90 -20.06 12.49
C SER A 95 15.47 -20.52 11.14
N GLN A 96 16.50 -21.38 11.18
CA GLN A 96 17.04 -22.04 9.98
C GLN A 96 15.99 -22.89 9.24
N LYS A 97 15.05 -23.48 9.99
CA LYS A 97 13.93 -24.26 9.42
C LYS A 97 12.94 -23.34 8.70
N ASP A 98 12.64 -22.19 9.27
CA ASP A 98 11.77 -21.20 8.62
C ASP A 98 12.42 -20.67 7.34
N LEU A 99 13.70 -20.33 7.38
CA LEU A 99 14.45 -19.88 6.24
C LEU A 99 14.52 -20.92 5.12
N LEU A 100 14.66 -22.23 5.47
CA LEU A 100 14.60 -23.34 4.53
C LEU A 100 13.22 -23.38 3.83
N LEU A 101 12.14 -23.32 4.58
CA LEU A 101 10.79 -23.35 4.01
C LEU A 101 10.53 -22.12 3.15
N ILE A 102 10.82 -20.92 3.67
CA ILE A 102 10.63 -19.66 2.93
C ILE A 102 11.41 -19.67 1.63
N GLY A 103 12.72 -19.97 1.66
CA GLY A 103 13.56 -19.99 0.46
C GLY A 103 13.12 -21.03 -0.55
N THR A 104 12.64 -22.20 -0.10
CA THR A 104 12.08 -23.25 -0.97
C THR A 104 10.80 -22.76 -1.65
N VAL A 105 9.90 -22.12 -0.90
CA VAL A 105 8.63 -21.59 -1.44
C VAL A 105 8.87 -20.42 -2.38
N LEU A 106 9.81 -19.53 -2.06
CA LEU A 106 10.22 -18.44 -2.96
C LEU A 106 10.72 -19.00 -4.30
N TYR A 107 11.57 -20.02 -4.26
CA TYR A 107 12.02 -20.68 -5.49
C TYR A 107 10.88 -21.40 -6.20
N TRP A 108 9.96 -21.98 -5.48
CA TRP A 108 8.78 -22.62 -6.07
C TRP A 108 7.88 -21.60 -6.80
N GLY A 109 7.73 -20.37 -6.26
CA GLY A 109 7.01 -19.30 -6.93
C GLY A 109 7.77 -18.73 -8.14
N GLU A 110 8.97 -18.23 -7.90
CA GLU A 110 9.72 -17.33 -8.79
C GLU A 110 10.92 -18.00 -9.49
N GLY A 111 11.27 -19.22 -9.11
CA GLY A 111 12.41 -19.94 -9.69
C GLY A 111 12.12 -20.58 -11.05
N ALA A 112 13.12 -20.65 -11.91
CA ALA A 112 13.04 -21.37 -13.16
C ALA A 112 12.96 -22.90 -12.90
N LYS A 113 12.01 -23.56 -13.55
CA LYS A 113 11.71 -25.00 -13.35
C LYS A 113 12.06 -25.86 -14.54
N SER A 114 12.58 -25.26 -15.63
CA SER A 114 12.94 -25.98 -16.84
C SER A 114 14.13 -26.90 -16.64
N GLU A 115 14.00 -28.15 -17.09
CA GLU A 115 15.07 -29.14 -17.12
C GLU A 115 15.68 -29.26 -18.51
N ARG A 116 15.25 -28.43 -19.47
CA ARG A 116 15.77 -28.43 -20.83
C ARG A 116 17.07 -27.62 -20.90
N GLY A 117 18.08 -28.17 -21.55
CA GLY A 117 19.37 -27.50 -21.74
C GLY A 117 20.25 -27.52 -20.47
N SER A 118 20.95 -26.43 -20.21
CA SER A 118 21.81 -26.27 -19.03
C SER A 118 20.99 -26.07 -17.78
N VAL A 119 20.90 -27.09 -16.94
CA VAL A 119 20.17 -27.07 -15.68
C VAL A 119 20.93 -26.23 -14.67
N ALA A 120 20.36 -25.12 -14.28
CA ALA A 120 20.88 -24.19 -13.30
C ALA A 120 19.79 -23.72 -12.34
N LEU A 121 20.17 -23.37 -11.13
CA LEU A 121 19.29 -22.67 -10.23
C LEU A 121 19.21 -21.21 -10.69
N ASN A 122 18.04 -20.78 -11.12
CA ASN A 122 17.75 -19.42 -11.54
C ASN A 122 16.56 -18.91 -10.74
N PHE A 123 16.74 -17.72 -10.12
CA PHE A 123 15.70 -17.00 -9.40
C PHE A 123 15.70 -15.55 -9.87
N SER A 124 14.55 -15.03 -10.27
CA SER A 124 14.44 -13.66 -10.77
C SER A 124 13.33 -12.92 -10.05
N ASN A 125 13.65 -11.75 -9.52
CA ASN A 125 12.65 -10.87 -8.91
C ASN A 125 13.08 -9.40 -8.95
N SER A 126 12.12 -8.49 -8.90
CA SER A 126 12.33 -7.03 -8.82
C SER A 126 12.14 -6.47 -7.41
N ASP A 127 11.63 -7.27 -6.48
CA ASP A 127 11.47 -6.90 -5.07
C ASP A 127 12.80 -7.12 -4.33
N PRO A 128 13.43 -6.05 -3.79
CA PRO A 128 14.71 -6.13 -3.10
C PRO A 128 14.65 -6.93 -1.80
N ASP A 129 13.53 -6.89 -1.09
CA ASP A 129 13.38 -7.60 0.18
C ASP A 129 13.26 -9.11 -0.07
N MET A 130 12.49 -9.51 -1.07
CA MET A 130 12.41 -10.91 -1.51
C MET A 130 13.76 -11.45 -1.97
N VAL A 131 14.51 -10.65 -2.74
CA VAL A 131 15.88 -10.99 -3.16
C VAL A 131 16.81 -11.14 -1.96
N SER A 132 16.73 -10.23 -0.98
CA SER A 132 17.57 -10.29 0.23
C SER A 132 17.32 -11.58 1.03
N VAL A 133 16.06 -11.95 1.24
CA VAL A 133 15.67 -13.21 1.91
C VAL A 133 16.16 -14.43 1.12
N PHE A 134 16.04 -14.42 -0.20
CA PHE A 134 16.52 -15.52 -1.05
C PHE A 134 18.04 -15.63 -1.03
N MET A 135 18.79 -14.53 -0.98
CA MET A 135 20.24 -14.53 -0.83
C MET A 135 20.68 -15.15 0.53
N ARG A 136 19.95 -14.89 1.60
CA ARG A 136 20.19 -15.59 2.88
C ARG A 136 19.98 -17.09 2.75
N PHE A 137 18.90 -17.52 2.10
CA PHE A 137 18.65 -18.93 1.84
C PHE A 137 19.78 -19.61 1.04
N ILE A 138 20.29 -18.95 0.00
CA ILE A 138 21.42 -19.44 -0.78
C ILE A 138 22.67 -19.63 0.08
N ARG A 139 22.98 -18.66 0.95
CA ARG A 139 24.17 -18.67 1.80
C ARG A 139 24.05 -19.62 2.99
N GLU A 140 22.97 -19.48 3.74
CA GLU A 140 22.81 -20.15 5.05
C GLU A 140 22.31 -21.59 4.92
N ILE A 141 21.42 -21.88 3.96
CA ILE A 141 20.79 -23.19 3.80
C ILE A 141 21.45 -24.02 2.70
N LEU A 142 21.64 -23.44 1.52
CA LEU A 142 22.27 -24.14 0.41
C LEU A 142 23.79 -24.14 0.50
N LYS A 143 24.36 -23.21 1.28
CA LYS A 143 25.80 -23.02 1.49
C LYS A 143 26.56 -22.88 0.16
N ILE A 144 26.03 -22.06 -0.74
CA ILE A 144 26.64 -21.78 -2.04
C ILE A 144 27.79 -20.81 -1.84
N PRO A 145 29.00 -21.14 -2.31
CA PRO A 145 30.12 -20.20 -2.28
C PRO A 145 29.85 -18.95 -3.13
N GLU A 146 30.29 -17.79 -2.63
CA GLU A 146 30.02 -16.48 -3.28
C GLU A 146 30.51 -16.43 -4.73
N GLU A 147 31.64 -17.07 -5.04
CA GLU A 147 32.22 -17.11 -6.38
C GLU A 147 31.35 -17.85 -7.40
N ARG A 148 30.43 -18.70 -6.94
CA ARG A 148 29.49 -19.44 -7.80
C ARG A 148 28.20 -18.67 -8.09
N ILE A 149 27.95 -17.57 -7.37
CA ILE A 149 26.76 -16.75 -7.55
C ILE A 149 27.04 -15.74 -8.66
N ARG A 150 26.22 -15.76 -9.70
CA ARG A 150 26.20 -14.75 -10.76
C ARG A 150 24.86 -14.03 -10.75
N ALA A 151 24.87 -12.76 -11.08
CA ALA A 151 23.70 -11.93 -11.05
C ALA A 151 23.54 -11.16 -12.36
N GLY A 152 22.44 -11.42 -13.07
CA GLY A 152 22.04 -10.65 -14.26
C GLY A 152 21.01 -9.60 -13.88
N ILE A 153 21.17 -8.37 -14.36
CA ILE A 153 20.18 -7.32 -14.17
C ILE A 153 19.50 -7.07 -15.51
N HIS A 154 18.20 -7.34 -15.57
CA HIS A 154 17.36 -7.05 -16.72
C HIS A 154 16.87 -5.61 -16.61
N ILE A 155 17.35 -4.74 -17.49
CA ILE A 155 16.98 -3.32 -17.53
C ILE A 155 16.39 -2.92 -18.87
N TYR A 156 15.65 -1.82 -18.88
CA TYR A 156 15.30 -1.12 -20.11
C TYR A 156 16.37 -0.07 -20.46
N PRO A 157 16.46 0.38 -21.73
CA PRO A 157 17.46 1.36 -22.15
C PRO A 157 17.45 2.69 -21.39
N SER A 158 16.35 3.02 -20.74
CA SER A 158 16.19 4.23 -19.94
C SER A 158 16.77 4.14 -18.53
N ILE A 159 17.21 2.97 -18.09
CA ILE A 159 17.74 2.74 -16.74
C ILE A 159 19.26 2.80 -16.75
N SER A 160 19.84 3.54 -15.82
CA SER A 160 21.27 3.62 -15.62
C SER A 160 21.84 2.28 -15.13
N GLU A 161 22.76 1.71 -15.88
CA GLU A 161 23.44 0.45 -15.52
C GLU A 161 24.21 0.56 -14.20
N ASP A 162 24.93 1.67 -14.01
CA ASP A 162 25.73 1.86 -12.79
C ASP A 162 24.86 2.01 -11.55
N GLU A 163 23.76 2.75 -11.63
CA GLU A 163 22.79 2.86 -10.53
C GLU A 163 22.13 1.52 -10.21
N ALA A 164 21.74 0.76 -11.22
CA ALA A 164 21.18 -0.57 -11.04
C ALA A 164 22.19 -1.52 -10.37
N LYS A 165 23.44 -1.53 -10.82
CA LYS A 165 24.52 -2.31 -10.18
C LYS A 165 24.80 -1.88 -8.73
N LYS A 166 24.83 -0.57 -8.46
CA LYS A 166 24.97 -0.05 -7.09
C LYS A 166 23.87 -0.51 -6.18
N PHE A 167 22.62 -0.36 -6.66
CA PHE A 167 21.44 -0.77 -5.89
C PHE A 167 21.47 -2.25 -5.55
N TRP A 168 21.60 -3.13 -6.56
CA TRP A 168 21.59 -4.57 -6.36
C TRP A 168 22.80 -5.10 -5.60
N SER A 169 23.97 -4.46 -5.75
CA SER A 169 25.17 -4.75 -4.94
C SER A 169 24.91 -4.49 -3.46
N LYS A 170 24.24 -3.38 -3.12
CA LYS A 170 23.86 -3.07 -1.73
C LYS A 170 22.89 -4.11 -1.14
N ILE A 171 21.90 -4.56 -1.93
CA ILE A 171 20.90 -5.55 -1.49
C ILE A 171 21.50 -6.94 -1.34
N THR A 172 22.21 -7.41 -2.36
CA THR A 172 22.73 -8.78 -2.39
C THR A 172 24.03 -8.97 -1.64
N LYS A 173 24.76 -7.87 -1.33
CA LYS A 173 26.14 -7.85 -0.81
C LYS A 173 27.17 -8.48 -1.77
N LEU A 174 26.82 -8.66 -3.05
CA LEU A 174 27.76 -9.08 -4.08
C LEU A 174 28.55 -7.88 -4.60
N PRO A 175 29.85 -8.04 -4.94
CA PRO A 175 30.63 -6.99 -5.58
C PRO A 175 30.09 -6.68 -6.99
N LYS A 176 30.25 -5.44 -7.46
CA LYS A 176 29.67 -4.96 -8.73
C LYS A 176 30.12 -5.79 -9.94
N GLU A 177 31.29 -6.35 -9.90
CA GLU A 177 31.90 -7.18 -10.95
C GLU A 177 31.16 -8.51 -11.17
N ARG A 178 30.31 -8.91 -10.23
CA ARG A 178 29.46 -10.10 -10.34
C ARG A 178 28.18 -9.87 -11.15
N PHE A 179 27.88 -8.60 -11.44
CA PHE A 179 26.69 -8.24 -12.19
C PHE A 179 26.98 -8.07 -13.67
N TYR A 180 26.15 -8.69 -14.51
CA TYR A 180 26.11 -8.42 -15.93
C TYR A 180 24.74 -7.85 -16.30
N ILE A 181 24.73 -6.98 -17.31
CA ILE A 181 23.52 -6.30 -17.75
C ILE A 181 22.89 -7.06 -18.92
N ILE A 182 21.57 -7.17 -18.88
CA ILE A 182 20.74 -7.69 -19.95
C ILE A 182 19.76 -6.60 -20.33
N THR A 183 20.02 -5.91 -21.42
CA THR A 183 19.13 -4.85 -21.89
C THR A 183 17.97 -5.47 -22.67
N GLN A 184 16.75 -5.23 -22.18
CA GLN A 184 15.52 -5.69 -22.82
C GLN A 184 15.05 -4.66 -23.83
N ILE A 185 15.21 -4.95 -25.11
CA ILE A 185 14.71 -4.12 -26.21
C ILE A 185 13.45 -4.79 -26.76
N SER A 186 12.27 -4.26 -26.45
CA SER A 186 11.03 -4.69 -27.07
C SER A 186 10.27 -3.49 -27.63
N ARG A 187 9.46 -3.68 -28.68
CA ARG A 187 8.59 -2.63 -29.22
C ARG A 187 7.66 -2.04 -28.15
N ALA A 188 7.25 -2.84 -27.16
CA ALA A 188 6.42 -2.41 -26.04
C ALA A 188 7.21 -1.58 -25.00
N SER A 189 8.54 -1.73 -24.91
CA SER A 189 9.38 -1.00 -23.95
C SER A 189 9.83 0.37 -24.46
N GLN A 190 9.74 0.60 -25.78
CA GLN A 190 10.30 1.81 -26.39
C GLN A 190 9.49 3.09 -26.13
N ASN A 191 8.19 3.04 -25.76
CA ASN A 191 7.41 4.27 -25.56
C ASN A 191 6.12 4.17 -24.73
N LYS A 192 5.83 3.08 -24.00
CA LYS A 192 4.47 2.86 -23.44
C LYS A 192 4.38 2.53 -21.95
N ARG A 193 5.48 2.49 -21.20
CA ARG A 193 5.40 2.23 -19.76
C ARG A 193 5.66 3.51 -18.96
N PRO A 194 4.88 3.78 -17.89
CA PRO A 194 5.15 4.90 -17.02
C PRO A 194 6.59 4.87 -16.52
N PHE A 195 7.24 6.01 -16.51
CA PHE A 195 8.56 6.21 -15.90
C PHE A 195 8.52 5.67 -14.46
N ASN A 196 9.50 4.88 -14.04
CA ASN A 196 9.71 4.41 -12.68
C ASN A 196 8.91 3.19 -12.15
N ILE A 197 8.31 2.34 -12.97
CA ILE A 197 7.72 1.09 -12.44
C ILE A 197 8.79 0.15 -11.88
N LEU A 198 9.99 0.08 -12.49
CA LEU A 198 11.11 -0.73 -12.03
C LEU A 198 12.43 0.06 -12.18
N PRO A 199 12.72 0.98 -11.26
CA PRO A 199 13.83 1.95 -11.42
C PRO A 199 15.21 1.29 -11.49
N TYR A 200 15.36 0.07 -10.98
CA TYR A 200 16.62 -0.69 -10.99
C TYR A 200 16.52 -2.01 -11.76
N GLY A 201 15.45 -2.19 -12.53
CA GLY A 201 15.22 -3.40 -13.32
C GLY A 201 14.89 -4.62 -12.44
N THR A 202 15.05 -5.81 -13.03
CA THR A 202 14.80 -7.10 -12.38
C THR A 202 16.11 -7.83 -12.21
N LEU A 203 16.41 -8.30 -11.02
CA LEU A 203 17.59 -9.12 -10.74
C LEU A 203 17.31 -10.59 -11.03
N ALA A 204 18.22 -11.24 -11.74
CA ALA A 204 18.25 -12.69 -11.95
C ALA A 204 19.51 -13.29 -11.30
N ILE A 205 19.34 -14.09 -10.27
CA ILE A 205 20.40 -14.83 -9.60
C ILE A 205 20.56 -16.17 -10.30
N LYS A 206 21.76 -16.48 -10.77
CA LYS A 206 22.07 -17.72 -11.48
C LYS A 206 23.20 -18.48 -10.80
N ILE A 207 22.96 -19.75 -10.54
CA ILE A 207 23.95 -20.68 -9.98
C ILE A 207 23.97 -21.92 -10.86
N ASN A 208 25.09 -22.11 -11.58
CA ASN A 208 25.29 -23.26 -12.44
C ASN A 208 25.64 -24.49 -11.60
N ASN A 209 24.63 -25.07 -10.94
CA ASN A 209 24.78 -26.26 -10.12
C ASN A 209 23.53 -27.14 -10.22
N ARG A 210 23.62 -28.20 -10.99
CA ARG A 210 22.55 -29.15 -11.23
C ARG A 210 22.10 -29.86 -9.93
N GLN A 211 23.01 -30.20 -9.04
CA GLN A 211 22.70 -30.89 -7.78
C GLN A 211 21.84 -29.99 -6.88
N GLN A 212 22.17 -28.71 -6.77
CA GLN A 212 21.39 -27.76 -5.98
C GLN A 212 20.00 -27.52 -6.57
N PHE A 213 19.90 -27.48 -7.89
CA PHE A 213 18.59 -27.39 -8.56
C PHE A 213 17.69 -28.58 -8.18
N TYR A 214 18.19 -29.81 -8.29
CA TYR A 214 17.42 -31.01 -7.89
C TYR A 214 17.18 -31.10 -6.39
N LYS A 215 18.11 -30.62 -5.57
CA LYS A 215 17.92 -30.52 -4.12
C LYS A 215 16.70 -29.65 -3.78
N ILE A 216 16.56 -28.49 -4.41
CA ILE A 216 15.39 -27.62 -4.19
C ILE A 216 14.12 -28.28 -4.74
N LYS A 217 14.17 -28.91 -5.90
CA LYS A 217 13.02 -29.69 -6.40
C LYS A 217 12.58 -30.76 -5.42
N GLY A 218 13.52 -31.46 -4.79
CA GLY A 218 13.25 -32.44 -3.74
C GLY A 218 12.61 -31.79 -2.51
N MET A 219 13.10 -30.61 -2.09
CA MET A 219 12.50 -29.85 -0.98
C MET A 219 11.05 -29.46 -1.30
N ILE A 220 10.78 -28.96 -2.51
CA ILE A 220 9.41 -28.63 -2.97
C ILE A 220 8.52 -29.90 -2.89
N ARG A 221 9.00 -31.03 -3.40
CA ARG A 221 8.25 -32.28 -3.35
C ARG A 221 8.00 -32.74 -1.90
N GLY A 222 8.99 -32.53 -1.02
CA GLY A 222 8.85 -32.81 0.41
C GLY A 222 7.75 -31.99 1.07
N ILE A 223 7.65 -30.70 0.74
CA ILE A 223 6.55 -29.82 1.22
C ILE A 223 5.21 -30.37 0.72
N ILE A 224 5.08 -30.66 -0.58
CA ILE A 224 3.85 -31.19 -1.18
C ILE A 224 3.40 -32.46 -0.47
N ASN A 225 4.31 -33.41 -0.29
CA ASN A 225 3.99 -34.70 0.33
C ASN A 225 3.56 -34.56 1.81
N LYS A 226 4.05 -33.54 2.52
CA LYS A 226 3.68 -33.32 3.92
C LYS A 226 2.45 -32.39 4.08
N ALA A 227 2.11 -31.62 3.08
CA ALA A 227 0.92 -30.79 3.06
C ALA A 227 -0.34 -31.51 2.56
N GLN A 228 -0.18 -32.64 1.85
CA GLN A 228 -1.29 -33.51 1.46
C GLN A 228 -1.62 -34.41 2.65
N ILE A 229 -2.74 -34.15 3.29
CA ILE A 229 -3.35 -34.97 4.37
C ILE A 229 -4.15 -36.11 3.75
#